data_27fd0494a81679312763cdf4f291ec9f
#
_entry.id   27fd0494a81679312763cdf4f291ec9f
#
_cell.length_a   1.000
_cell.length_b   1.000
_cell.length_c   1.000
_cell.angle_alpha   90.00
_cell.angle_beta   90.00
_cell.angle_gamma   90.00
#
_symmetry.space_group_name_H-M   'P 1'
#
loop_
_entity.id
_entity.type
_entity.pdbx_description
1 polymer ?
#
loop_
_entity_poly.entity_id
_entity_poly.type
_entity_poly.pdbx_seq_one_letter_code
_entity_poly.pdbx_strand_id
1 'polypeptide(L)'
;MLFGTFIIEGTGAVLLSCRFVPHYGFPKGITMGVFHAVSAFCNAGFDLMGTPDDPFQSLIGWAEDPLVNITLMALIVLGGLGFFVWSDVWDKHSFCRLRLHTKIVLTATAGLLLFGFGWTLLFEWSNPATLGAFDTPHKLLAAAFESVTLRTAGFNTIDLGALTGPSQAVSCLLMFIGGSPGSTAGGIKTVTAAVLVLTAISAFCGRTTVSAFGRTIAPRSIMNAVTLLMAGGVLCLVGACAIAGIEDAPFHQCLFEAVSAFGTVGVSMGLTPTLSAASCVILIVMMYMGRVGVLTLGVAVFMRRREPPRLKYPDADVFIG
;
A
#
# COMPACT_ATOMS: atom_id res chain seq x y z
N MET A 1 15.47 -12.82 -11.72
CA MET A 1 14.54 -12.39 -10.66
C MET A 1 14.93 -12.94 -9.31
N LEU A 2 14.91 -14.25 -9.05
CA LEU A 2 15.25 -14.85 -7.74
C LEU A 2 16.61 -14.38 -7.20
N PHE A 3 17.65 -14.36 -8.03
CA PHE A 3 18.98 -13.95 -7.61
C PHE A 3 19.02 -12.47 -7.16
N GLY A 4 18.30 -11.57 -7.86
CA GLY A 4 18.20 -10.17 -7.46
C GLY A 4 17.45 -9.99 -6.15
N THR A 5 16.38 -10.76 -5.90
CA THR A 5 15.66 -10.79 -4.64
C THR A 5 16.57 -11.16 -3.48
N PHE A 6 17.31 -12.28 -3.59
CA PHE A 6 18.24 -12.72 -2.54
C PHE A 6 19.36 -11.73 -2.26
N ILE A 7 19.87 -11.02 -3.28
CA ILE A 7 20.90 -9.99 -3.08
C ILE A 7 20.33 -8.83 -2.27
N ILE A 8 19.13 -8.35 -2.60
CA ILE A 8 18.53 -7.20 -1.94
C ILE A 8 18.11 -7.54 -0.51
N GLU A 9 17.42 -8.67 -0.33
CA GLU A 9 17.05 -9.16 1.00
C GLU A 9 18.29 -9.44 1.85
N GLY A 10 19.31 -10.09 1.28
CA GLY A 10 20.59 -10.35 1.96
C GLY A 10 21.32 -9.08 2.38
N THR A 11 21.37 -8.06 1.50
CA THR A 11 21.95 -6.75 1.84
C THR A 11 21.16 -6.09 2.98
N GLY A 12 19.82 -6.08 2.89
CA GLY A 12 18.97 -5.56 3.93
C GLY A 12 19.15 -6.30 5.26
N ALA A 13 19.23 -7.63 5.21
CA ALA A 13 19.45 -8.47 6.39
C ALA A 13 20.80 -8.16 7.09
N VAL A 14 21.87 -7.96 6.32
CA VAL A 14 23.18 -7.57 6.87
C VAL A 14 23.10 -6.19 7.54
N LEU A 15 22.52 -5.19 6.88
CA LEU A 15 22.39 -3.83 7.42
C LEU A 15 21.56 -3.82 8.71
N LEU A 16 20.42 -4.52 8.74
CA LEU A 16 19.57 -4.61 9.93
C LEU A 16 20.28 -5.39 11.05
N SER A 17 20.99 -6.48 10.72
CA SER A 17 21.75 -7.25 11.71
C SER A 17 22.86 -6.43 12.37
N CYS A 18 23.49 -5.50 11.65
CA CYS A 18 24.49 -4.59 12.24
C CYS A 18 23.92 -3.73 13.39
N ARG A 19 22.60 -3.47 13.39
CA ARG A 19 21.93 -2.73 14.48
C ARG A 19 21.33 -3.65 15.52
N PHE A 20 20.77 -4.79 15.12
CA PHE A 20 20.08 -5.69 16.04
C PHE A 20 21.04 -6.57 16.85
N VAL A 21 22.18 -6.99 16.29
CA VAL A 21 23.16 -7.83 17.01
C VAL A 21 23.71 -7.17 18.28
N PRO A 22 24.14 -5.89 18.27
CA PRO A 22 24.59 -5.23 19.49
C PRO A 22 23.52 -5.12 20.58
N HIS A 23 22.23 -5.07 20.17
CA HIS A 23 21.12 -4.87 21.09
C HIS A 23 20.53 -6.18 21.64
N TYR A 24 20.38 -7.20 20.78
CA TYR A 24 19.71 -8.47 21.10
C TYR A 24 20.65 -9.67 21.22
N GLY A 25 21.96 -9.49 20.98
CA GLY A 25 22.94 -10.56 20.90
C GLY A 25 23.05 -11.26 19.55
N PHE A 26 24.13 -12.01 19.32
CA PHE A 26 24.50 -12.53 18.01
C PHE A 26 23.42 -13.44 17.36
N PRO A 27 22.90 -14.51 18.02
CA PRO A 27 21.93 -15.37 17.34
C PRO A 27 20.60 -14.68 17.06
N LYS A 28 20.04 -13.99 18.07
CA LYS A 28 18.73 -13.34 17.98
C LYS A 28 18.77 -12.15 17.03
N GLY A 29 19.81 -11.31 17.09
CA GLY A 29 19.95 -10.13 16.23
C GLY A 29 20.04 -10.48 14.75
N ILE A 30 20.75 -11.57 14.37
CA ILE A 30 20.79 -12.04 12.98
C ILE A 30 19.41 -12.53 12.54
N THR A 31 18.75 -13.35 13.34
CA THR A 31 17.41 -13.87 13.03
C THR A 31 16.42 -12.71 12.80
N MET A 32 16.44 -11.69 13.68
CA MET A 32 15.62 -10.50 13.52
C MET A 32 15.97 -9.71 12.25
N GLY A 33 17.27 -9.54 11.94
CA GLY A 33 17.71 -8.86 10.73
C GLY A 33 17.21 -9.52 9.45
N VAL A 34 17.37 -10.84 9.36
CA VAL A 34 16.89 -11.64 8.21
C VAL A 34 15.37 -11.60 8.12
N PHE A 35 14.67 -11.82 9.24
CA PHE A 35 13.20 -11.83 9.27
C PHE A 35 12.62 -10.49 8.79
N HIS A 36 13.09 -9.37 9.36
CA HIS A 36 12.57 -8.05 8.98
C HIS A 36 12.95 -7.66 7.55
N ALA A 37 14.12 -8.07 7.05
CA ALA A 37 14.49 -7.81 5.65
C ALA A 37 13.55 -8.52 4.67
N VAL A 38 13.27 -9.80 4.89
CA VAL A 38 12.33 -10.59 4.08
C VAL A 38 10.90 -10.03 4.22
N SER A 39 10.46 -9.75 5.46
CA SER A 39 9.14 -9.18 5.72
C SER A 39 8.93 -7.84 5.02
N ALA A 40 9.93 -6.95 5.07
CA ALA A 40 9.87 -5.63 4.43
C ALA A 40 9.86 -5.74 2.90
N PHE A 41 10.74 -6.57 2.32
CA PHE A 41 10.77 -6.74 0.86
C PHE A 41 9.51 -7.41 0.32
N CYS A 42 8.96 -8.38 1.05
CA CYS A 42 7.70 -9.03 0.70
C CYS A 42 6.47 -8.18 0.99
N ASN A 43 6.62 -6.98 1.55
CA ASN A 43 5.53 -6.13 2.02
C ASN A 43 4.55 -6.94 2.91
N ALA A 44 5.10 -7.69 3.86
CA ALA A 44 4.33 -8.59 4.73
C ALA A 44 3.95 -7.92 6.06
N GLY A 45 4.78 -6.99 6.55
CA GLY A 45 4.50 -6.20 7.76
C GLY A 45 4.62 -6.97 9.09
N PHE A 46 5.12 -8.20 9.04
CA PHE A 46 5.36 -8.95 10.27
C PHE A 46 6.68 -8.51 10.92
N ASP A 47 6.66 -8.33 12.21
CA ASP A 47 7.85 -8.03 13.03
C ASP A 47 8.00 -9.00 14.21
N LEU A 48 9.15 -8.96 14.83
CA LEU A 48 9.50 -9.76 16.03
C LEU A 48 9.81 -8.83 17.23
N MET A 49 9.24 -7.62 17.23
CA MET A 49 9.53 -6.58 18.23
C MET A 49 8.60 -6.65 19.43
N GLY A 50 7.46 -7.34 19.33
CA GLY A 50 6.48 -7.47 20.40
C GLY A 50 7.08 -8.03 21.68
N THR A 51 6.72 -7.44 22.81
CA THR A 51 7.09 -7.88 24.16
C THR A 51 5.86 -8.45 24.86
N PRO A 52 6.02 -9.21 25.97
CA PRO A 52 4.86 -9.67 26.74
C PRO A 52 3.98 -8.52 27.27
N ASP A 53 4.58 -7.35 27.54
CA ASP A 53 3.88 -6.17 28.07
C ASP A 53 3.23 -5.35 26.95
N ASP A 54 3.83 -5.35 25.74
CA ASP A 54 3.31 -4.68 24.56
C ASP A 54 3.48 -5.57 23.31
N PRO A 55 2.53 -6.46 23.04
CA PRO A 55 2.60 -7.40 21.91
C PRO A 55 2.57 -6.73 20.53
N PHE A 56 2.05 -5.50 20.44
CA PHE A 56 1.83 -4.77 19.18
C PHE A 56 2.76 -3.55 19.01
N GLN A 57 3.86 -3.49 19.74
CA GLN A 57 4.82 -2.39 19.75
C GLN A 57 5.37 -2.06 18.35
N SER A 58 5.50 -3.04 17.44
CA SER A 58 6.13 -2.89 16.13
C SER A 58 7.51 -2.21 16.22
N LEU A 59 7.80 -1.24 15.31
CA LEU A 59 9.08 -0.55 15.25
C LEU A 59 9.10 0.79 16.01
N ILE A 60 8.13 1.05 16.90
CA ILE A 60 8.08 2.32 17.66
C ILE A 60 9.38 2.55 18.44
N GLY A 61 9.93 1.51 19.07
CA GLY A 61 11.22 1.60 19.77
C GLY A 61 12.44 1.87 18.87
N TRP A 62 12.30 1.81 17.56
CA TRP A 62 13.35 2.05 16.55
C TRP A 62 13.04 3.25 15.65
N ALA A 63 12.04 4.06 16.02
CA ALA A 63 11.60 5.21 15.22
C ALA A 63 12.72 6.23 14.93
N GLU A 64 13.66 6.38 15.86
CA GLU A 64 14.78 7.33 15.77
C GLU A 64 16.04 6.74 15.10
N ASP A 65 16.06 5.44 14.76
CA ASP A 65 17.24 4.83 14.12
C ASP A 65 17.21 5.01 12.61
N PRO A 66 18.07 5.87 12.01
CA PRO A 66 18.04 6.14 10.58
C PRO A 66 18.41 4.91 9.75
N LEU A 67 19.33 4.06 10.21
CA LEU A 67 19.79 2.90 9.44
C LEU A 67 18.67 1.86 9.34
N VAL A 68 17.97 1.57 10.42
CA VAL A 68 16.83 0.65 10.41
C VAL A 68 15.72 1.18 9.51
N ASN A 69 15.31 2.44 9.71
CA ASN A 69 14.19 3.03 8.97
C ASN A 69 14.50 3.16 7.46
N ILE A 70 15.67 3.66 7.06
CA ILE A 70 16.03 3.82 5.65
C ILE A 70 16.15 2.45 4.96
N THR A 71 16.74 1.45 5.65
CA THR A 71 16.86 0.10 5.10
C THR A 71 15.48 -0.53 4.85
N LEU A 72 14.58 -0.44 5.82
CA LEU A 72 13.21 -0.96 5.67
C LEU A 72 12.44 -0.21 4.58
N MET A 73 12.47 1.11 4.57
CA MET A 73 11.84 1.91 3.51
C MET A 73 12.34 1.53 2.12
N ALA A 74 13.66 1.34 1.96
CA ALA A 74 14.24 0.95 0.68
C ALA A 74 13.75 -0.45 0.25
N LEU A 75 13.73 -1.42 1.16
CA LEU A 75 13.23 -2.78 0.89
C LEU A 75 11.76 -2.77 0.49
N ILE A 76 10.91 -2.05 1.24
CA ILE A 76 9.48 -1.91 0.97
C ILE A 76 9.23 -1.30 -0.42
N VAL A 77 9.90 -0.19 -0.74
CA VAL A 77 9.75 0.47 -2.03
C VAL A 77 10.22 -0.44 -3.16
N LEU A 78 11.36 -1.08 -3.02
CA LEU A 78 11.88 -2.02 -4.01
C LEU A 78 10.93 -3.20 -4.23
N GLY A 79 10.42 -3.83 -3.18
CA GLY A 79 9.42 -4.90 -3.27
C GLY A 79 8.11 -4.44 -3.93
N GLY A 80 7.66 -3.22 -3.60
CA GLY A 80 6.42 -2.62 -4.10
C GLY A 80 6.45 -2.13 -5.55
N LEU A 81 7.65 -1.91 -6.15
CA LEU A 81 7.77 -1.48 -7.55
C LEU A 81 7.42 -2.56 -8.56
N GLY A 82 7.64 -3.84 -8.23
CA GLY A 82 7.36 -4.99 -9.09
C GLY A 82 8.50 -5.38 -10.02
N PHE A 83 8.58 -6.68 -10.27
CA PHE A 83 9.68 -7.29 -11.02
C PHE A 83 9.77 -6.86 -12.50
N PHE A 84 8.63 -6.52 -13.12
CA PHE A 84 8.60 -5.99 -14.49
C PHE A 84 9.29 -4.64 -14.61
N VAL A 85 9.15 -3.79 -13.61
CA VAL A 85 9.79 -2.48 -13.55
C VAL A 85 11.30 -2.64 -13.39
N TRP A 86 11.74 -3.56 -12.54
CA TRP A 86 13.17 -3.83 -12.34
C TRP A 86 13.85 -4.30 -13.61
N SER A 87 13.24 -5.27 -14.32
CA SER A 87 13.76 -5.76 -15.58
C SER A 87 13.88 -4.63 -16.61
N ASP A 88 12.84 -3.81 -16.77
CA ASP A 88 12.83 -2.71 -17.74
C ASP A 88 13.86 -1.62 -17.42
N VAL A 89 14.05 -1.29 -16.13
CA VAL A 89 15.05 -0.31 -15.67
C VAL A 89 16.47 -0.86 -15.88
N TRP A 90 16.70 -2.13 -15.54
CA TRP A 90 17.99 -2.79 -15.72
C TRP A 90 18.41 -2.88 -17.19
N ASP A 91 17.46 -3.20 -18.09
CA ASP A 91 17.76 -3.37 -19.52
C ASP A 91 18.01 -2.03 -20.23
N LYS A 92 17.36 -0.96 -19.80
CA LYS A 92 17.33 0.29 -20.60
C LYS A 92 18.11 1.45 -20.03
N HIS A 93 18.42 1.47 -18.74
CA HIS A 93 19.23 2.47 -18.04
C HIS A 93 18.85 3.94 -18.30
N SER A 94 17.73 4.25 -18.97
CA SER A 94 17.32 5.61 -19.33
C SER A 94 15.80 5.76 -19.24
N PHE A 95 15.31 6.75 -18.48
CA PHE A 95 13.90 7.01 -18.28
C PHE A 95 13.15 7.19 -19.62
N CYS A 96 13.74 7.88 -20.60
CA CYS A 96 13.12 8.11 -21.91
C CYS A 96 12.82 6.82 -22.67
N ARG A 97 13.64 5.78 -22.50
CA ARG A 97 13.54 4.49 -23.22
C ARG A 97 12.65 3.47 -22.50
N LEU A 98 12.25 3.74 -21.24
CA LEU A 98 11.39 2.84 -20.48
C LEU A 98 10.01 2.66 -21.14
N ARG A 99 9.40 1.51 -20.87
CA ARG A 99 8.02 1.23 -21.29
C ARG A 99 7.04 2.17 -20.59
N LEU A 100 5.89 2.43 -21.22
CA LEU A 100 4.84 3.27 -20.63
C LEU A 100 4.46 2.84 -19.22
N HIS A 101 4.28 1.53 -19.01
CA HIS A 101 3.97 0.94 -17.70
C HIS A 101 4.97 1.35 -16.64
N THR A 102 6.26 1.17 -16.91
CA THR A 102 7.35 1.51 -15.98
C THR A 102 7.39 3.01 -15.65
N LYS A 103 7.19 3.87 -16.66
CA LYS A 103 7.12 5.33 -16.45
C LYS A 103 5.97 5.71 -15.52
N ILE A 104 4.77 5.16 -15.76
CA ILE A 104 3.60 5.40 -14.91
C ILE A 104 3.86 4.91 -13.49
N VAL A 105 4.42 3.70 -13.32
CA VAL A 105 4.73 3.15 -12.00
C VAL A 105 5.69 4.05 -11.23
N LEU A 106 6.82 4.43 -11.83
CA LEU A 106 7.83 5.24 -11.16
C LEU A 106 7.30 6.63 -10.78
N THR A 107 6.62 7.30 -11.72
CA THR A 107 6.08 8.65 -11.47
C THR A 107 4.95 8.63 -10.44
N ALA A 108 4.02 7.67 -10.54
CA ALA A 108 2.92 7.56 -9.58
C ALA A 108 3.41 7.14 -8.20
N THR A 109 4.39 6.22 -8.11
CA THR A 109 5.00 5.83 -6.84
C THR A 109 5.67 7.03 -6.16
N ALA A 110 6.52 7.76 -6.90
CA ALA A 110 7.17 8.97 -6.37
C ALA A 110 6.15 10.03 -5.94
N GLY A 111 5.11 10.26 -6.77
CA GLY A 111 4.05 11.21 -6.44
C GLY A 111 3.27 10.86 -5.17
N LEU A 112 2.90 9.58 -4.99
CA LEU A 112 2.19 9.11 -3.80
C LEU A 112 3.06 9.15 -2.55
N LEU A 113 4.34 8.81 -2.66
CA LEU A 113 5.29 8.91 -1.54
C LEU A 113 5.50 10.37 -1.10
N LEU A 114 5.70 11.28 -2.05
CA LEU A 114 5.84 12.70 -1.75
C LEU A 114 4.55 13.30 -1.19
N PHE A 115 3.40 12.88 -1.70
CA PHE A 115 2.10 13.31 -1.19
C PHE A 115 1.90 12.85 0.25
N GLY A 116 2.10 11.55 0.56
CA GLY A 116 1.97 11.01 1.92
C GLY A 116 2.94 11.68 2.89
N PHE A 117 4.22 11.83 2.49
CA PHE A 117 5.23 12.51 3.28
C PHE A 117 4.84 13.96 3.62
N GLY A 118 4.47 14.74 2.59
CA GLY A 118 4.07 16.15 2.79
C GLY A 118 2.79 16.28 3.63
N TRP A 119 1.83 15.37 3.47
CA TRP A 119 0.59 15.35 4.24
C TRP A 119 0.84 15.04 5.71
N THR A 120 1.63 14.01 5.99
CA THR A 120 2.00 13.63 7.36
C THR A 120 2.73 14.78 8.06
N LEU A 121 3.68 15.43 7.37
CA LEU A 121 4.35 16.61 7.92
C LEU A 121 3.39 17.78 8.20
N LEU A 122 2.44 18.02 7.30
CA LEU A 122 1.52 19.16 7.45
C LEU A 122 0.59 19.01 8.65
N PHE A 123 0.05 17.81 8.88
CA PHE A 123 -0.98 17.60 9.90
C PHE A 123 -0.45 17.02 11.20
N GLU A 124 0.68 16.32 11.21
CA GLU A 124 1.24 15.68 12.40
C GLU A 124 2.41 16.44 13.02
N TRP A 125 2.94 17.49 12.38
CA TRP A 125 4.12 18.24 12.84
C TRP A 125 4.06 18.67 14.30
N SER A 126 2.91 19.13 14.76
CA SER A 126 2.68 19.63 16.10
C SER A 126 1.91 18.66 17.01
N ASN A 127 1.56 17.47 16.50
CA ASN A 127 0.82 16.48 17.29
C ASN A 127 1.77 15.80 18.29
N PRO A 128 1.63 16.05 19.60
CA PRO A 128 2.56 15.54 20.61
C PRO A 128 2.53 14.03 20.77
N ALA A 129 1.45 13.38 20.34
CA ALA A 129 1.28 11.93 20.41
C ALA A 129 1.92 11.20 19.23
N THR A 130 2.33 11.91 18.17
CA THR A 130 2.95 11.36 16.98
C THR A 130 4.28 12.06 16.68
N LEU A 131 4.35 12.91 15.63
CA LEU A 131 5.58 13.57 15.25
C LEU A 131 6.06 14.64 16.24
N GLY A 132 5.12 15.27 16.99
CA GLY A 132 5.47 16.37 17.91
C GLY A 132 6.48 16.00 18.98
N ALA A 133 6.55 14.74 19.38
CA ALA A 133 7.49 14.24 20.36
C ALA A 133 8.94 14.18 19.88
N PHE A 134 9.17 14.12 18.55
CA PHE A 134 10.49 13.98 17.95
C PHE A 134 11.14 15.34 17.66
N ASP A 135 12.46 15.36 17.57
CA ASP A 135 13.20 16.51 17.02
C ASP A 135 13.09 16.53 15.47
N THR A 136 13.49 17.64 14.85
CA THR A 136 13.26 17.89 13.42
C THR A 136 13.76 16.78 12.48
N PRO A 137 14.99 16.24 12.62
CA PRO A 137 15.43 15.17 11.71
C PRO A 137 14.64 13.87 11.89
N HIS A 138 14.24 13.52 13.12
CA HIS A 138 13.43 12.32 13.36
C HIS A 138 11.97 12.51 12.94
N LYS A 139 11.40 13.74 13.01
CA LYS A 139 10.10 14.05 12.38
C LYS A 139 10.09 13.76 10.90
N LEU A 140 11.14 14.19 10.19
CA LEU A 140 11.26 13.93 8.75
C LEU A 140 11.39 12.44 8.45
N LEU A 141 12.18 11.72 9.27
CA LEU A 141 12.37 10.28 9.11
C LEU A 141 11.07 9.52 9.34
N ALA A 142 10.36 9.80 10.45
CA ALA A 142 9.11 9.15 10.79
C ALA A 142 7.99 9.46 9.77
N ALA A 143 7.89 10.70 9.29
CA ALA A 143 6.93 11.07 8.24
C ALA A 143 7.22 10.38 6.90
N ALA A 144 8.50 10.21 6.54
CA ALA A 144 8.88 9.46 5.35
C ALA A 144 8.55 7.98 5.51
N PHE A 145 8.82 7.41 6.69
CA PHE A 145 8.49 6.03 6.99
C PHE A 145 6.99 5.78 6.92
N GLU A 146 6.18 6.67 7.50
CA GLU A 146 4.71 6.59 7.47
C GLU A 146 4.19 6.57 6.03
N SER A 147 4.68 7.49 5.19
CA SER A 147 4.30 7.51 3.76
C SER A 147 4.65 6.21 3.01
N VAL A 148 5.75 5.56 3.38
CA VAL A 148 6.17 4.30 2.76
C VAL A 148 5.38 3.12 3.31
N THR A 149 5.17 3.04 4.62
CA THR A 149 4.52 1.88 5.26
C THR A 149 3.05 1.76 4.88
N LEU A 150 2.34 2.87 4.74
CA LEU A 150 0.93 2.89 4.30
C LEU A 150 0.73 2.27 2.90
N ARG A 151 1.79 2.13 2.11
CA ARG A 151 1.73 1.47 0.81
C ARG A 151 1.96 -0.04 0.89
N THR A 152 1.19 -0.67 1.76
CA THR A 152 1.09 -2.13 1.96
C THR A 152 2.29 -2.78 2.64
N ALA A 153 3.02 -2.03 3.52
CA ALA A 153 4.16 -2.60 4.24
C ALA A 153 3.82 -3.13 5.63
N GLY A 154 3.08 -2.38 6.44
CA GLY A 154 2.52 -2.86 7.70
C GLY A 154 3.35 -2.60 8.96
N PHE A 155 4.52 -1.95 8.87
CA PHE A 155 5.33 -1.58 10.04
C PHE A 155 4.92 -0.22 10.60
N ASN A 156 4.97 -0.04 11.92
CA ASN A 156 4.64 1.21 12.59
C ASN A 156 5.87 1.77 13.31
N THR A 157 6.16 3.06 13.11
CA THR A 157 7.15 3.83 13.87
C THR A 157 6.50 4.88 14.77
N ILE A 158 5.21 5.15 14.55
CA ILE A 158 4.37 6.04 15.35
C ILE A 158 3.05 5.36 15.68
N ASP A 159 2.36 5.83 16.72
CA ASP A 159 1.03 5.33 17.06
C ASP A 159 -0.02 5.83 16.06
N LEU A 160 -0.56 4.94 15.25
CA LEU A 160 -1.57 5.25 14.24
C LEU A 160 -2.94 5.57 14.85
N GLY A 161 -3.21 5.09 16.06
CA GLY A 161 -4.43 5.43 16.81
C GLY A 161 -4.46 6.91 17.24
N ALA A 162 -3.28 7.52 17.38
CA ALA A 162 -3.11 8.91 17.79
C ALA A 162 -3.02 9.91 16.62
N LEU A 163 -3.14 9.46 15.37
CA LEU A 163 -3.16 10.32 14.18
C LEU A 163 -4.36 11.29 14.21
N THR A 164 -4.16 12.48 13.64
CA THR A 164 -5.25 13.43 13.43
C THR A 164 -6.27 12.89 12.40
N GLY A 165 -7.53 13.33 12.48
CA GLY A 165 -8.59 12.89 11.57
C GLY A 165 -8.25 13.04 10.06
N PRO A 166 -7.67 14.19 9.61
CA PRO A 166 -7.19 14.33 8.24
C PRO A 166 -6.12 13.32 7.87
N SER A 167 -5.17 13.02 8.76
CA SER A 167 -4.13 12.01 8.52
C SER A 167 -4.71 10.61 8.43
N GLN A 168 -5.66 10.25 9.28
CA GLN A 168 -6.37 8.96 9.21
C GLN A 168 -7.08 8.78 7.87
N ALA A 169 -7.76 9.81 7.38
CA ALA A 169 -8.47 9.77 6.09
C ALA A 169 -7.51 9.57 4.90
N VAL A 170 -6.38 10.28 4.89
CA VAL A 170 -5.37 10.12 3.82
C VAL A 170 -4.62 8.80 3.96
N SER A 171 -4.38 8.32 5.18
CA SER A 171 -3.84 6.98 5.40
C SER A 171 -4.74 5.91 4.78
N CYS A 172 -6.05 5.97 4.97
CA CYS A 172 -7.01 5.09 4.29
C CYS A 172 -6.87 5.17 2.76
N LEU A 173 -6.75 6.38 2.18
CA LEU A 173 -6.57 6.56 0.74
C LEU A 173 -5.26 5.91 0.25
N LEU A 174 -4.15 6.14 0.95
CA LEU A 174 -2.84 5.59 0.58
C LEU A 174 -2.80 4.06 0.72
N MET A 175 -3.41 3.50 1.77
CA MET A 175 -3.54 2.05 1.98
C MET A 175 -4.39 1.39 0.88
N PHE A 176 -5.45 2.05 0.45
CA PHE A 176 -6.30 1.57 -0.63
C PHE A 176 -5.56 1.51 -1.97
N ILE A 177 -4.61 2.45 -2.20
CA ILE A 177 -3.72 2.48 -3.37
C ILE A 177 -2.44 1.72 -3.03
N GLY A 178 -2.43 0.43 -3.24
CA GLY A 178 -1.29 -0.43 -2.96
C GLY A 178 -0.12 -0.26 -3.95
N GLY A 179 0.70 -1.31 -4.06
CA GLY A 179 1.87 -1.29 -4.95
C GLY A 179 1.55 -1.53 -6.42
N SER A 180 2.60 -1.76 -7.19
CA SER A 180 2.51 -1.89 -8.64
C SER A 180 2.10 -3.28 -9.09
N PRO A 181 1.58 -3.46 -10.30
CA PRO A 181 1.33 -4.78 -10.87
C PRO A 181 2.61 -5.62 -10.94
N GLY A 182 2.53 -6.89 -10.50
CA GLY A 182 3.68 -7.78 -10.44
C GLY A 182 4.63 -7.52 -9.28
N SER A 183 4.19 -6.78 -8.26
CA SER A 183 4.88 -6.58 -6.98
C SER A 183 4.34 -7.51 -5.90
N THR A 184 4.98 -7.45 -4.74
CA THR A 184 4.58 -8.16 -3.52
C THR A 184 3.39 -7.51 -2.79
N ALA A 185 2.98 -6.30 -3.16
CA ALA A 185 1.92 -5.52 -2.54
C ALA A 185 0.50 -5.92 -2.97
N GLY A 186 -0.49 -5.73 -2.08
CA GLY A 186 -1.92 -5.94 -2.35
C GLY A 186 -2.69 -4.70 -2.79
N GLY A 187 -3.99 -4.65 -2.54
CA GLY A 187 -4.86 -3.51 -2.82
C GLY A 187 -5.03 -3.17 -4.30
N ILE A 188 -5.60 -1.97 -4.56
CA ILE A 188 -5.69 -1.42 -5.93
C ILE A 188 -4.30 -1.01 -6.38
N LYS A 189 -3.91 -1.44 -7.59
CA LYS A 189 -2.56 -1.21 -8.08
C LYS A 189 -2.29 0.26 -8.40
N THR A 190 -1.07 0.73 -8.14
CA THR A 190 -0.62 2.10 -8.43
C THR A 190 -0.96 2.56 -9.85
N VAL A 191 -0.80 1.66 -10.85
CA VAL A 191 -1.14 1.95 -12.25
C VAL A 191 -2.65 2.20 -12.41
N THR A 192 -3.50 1.46 -11.69
CA THR A 192 -4.95 1.65 -11.71
C THR A 192 -5.32 3.05 -11.24
N ALA A 193 -4.78 3.47 -10.09
CA ALA A 193 -4.99 4.83 -9.57
C ALA A 193 -4.47 5.91 -10.55
N ALA A 194 -3.27 5.72 -11.11
CA ALA A 194 -2.71 6.64 -12.09
C ALA A 194 -3.57 6.76 -13.36
N VAL A 195 -4.09 5.65 -13.88
CA VAL A 195 -4.98 5.65 -15.05
C VAL A 195 -6.28 6.41 -14.74
N LEU A 196 -6.86 6.24 -13.55
CA LEU A 196 -8.07 6.96 -13.13
C LEU A 196 -7.84 8.46 -13.03
N VAL A 197 -6.73 8.88 -12.41
CA VAL A 197 -6.34 10.31 -12.32
C VAL A 197 -6.14 10.90 -13.72
N LEU A 198 -5.41 10.20 -14.60
CA LEU A 198 -5.20 10.65 -15.98
C LEU A 198 -6.50 10.73 -16.76
N THR A 199 -7.43 9.80 -16.52
CA THR A 199 -8.76 9.81 -17.14
C THR A 199 -9.55 11.03 -16.69
N ALA A 200 -9.58 11.31 -15.38
CA ALA A 200 -10.24 12.49 -14.84
C ALA A 200 -9.65 13.80 -15.41
N ILE A 201 -8.31 13.92 -15.42
CA ILE A 201 -7.64 15.09 -16.01
C ILE A 201 -7.98 15.23 -17.50
N SER A 202 -7.98 14.13 -18.27
CA SER A 202 -8.31 14.16 -19.70
C SER A 202 -9.76 14.61 -19.93
N ALA A 203 -10.70 14.14 -19.11
CA ALA A 203 -12.11 14.54 -19.16
C ALA A 203 -12.28 16.04 -18.84
N PHE A 204 -11.64 16.54 -17.77
CA PHE A 204 -11.67 17.98 -17.45
C PHE A 204 -11.05 18.87 -18.52
N CYS A 205 -10.05 18.35 -19.25
CA CYS A 205 -9.44 19.05 -20.39
C CYS A 205 -10.23 18.89 -21.70
N GLY A 206 -11.40 18.25 -21.71
CA GLY A 206 -12.24 18.03 -22.91
C GLY A 206 -11.60 17.09 -23.95
N ARG A 207 -10.64 16.24 -23.53
CA ARG A 207 -9.96 15.29 -24.43
C ARG A 207 -10.79 14.02 -24.58
N THR A 208 -10.92 13.54 -25.82
CA THR A 208 -11.61 12.27 -26.12
C THR A 208 -10.77 11.03 -25.85
N THR A 209 -9.44 11.19 -25.67
CA THR A 209 -8.52 10.07 -25.44
C THR A 209 -7.62 10.36 -24.26
N VAL A 210 -7.36 9.33 -23.45
CA VAL A 210 -6.44 9.40 -22.33
C VAL A 210 -5.04 9.06 -22.81
N SER A 211 -4.09 9.97 -22.64
CA SER A 211 -2.71 9.78 -23.07
C SER A 211 -1.71 10.12 -21.97
N ALA A 212 -0.59 9.38 -21.92
CA ALA A 212 0.53 9.63 -21.04
C ALA A 212 1.86 9.32 -21.77
N PHE A 213 2.85 10.17 -21.58
CA PHE A 213 4.20 10.00 -22.15
C PHE A 213 4.19 9.75 -23.67
N GLY A 214 3.28 10.41 -24.41
CA GLY A 214 3.16 10.28 -25.88
C GLY A 214 2.49 8.98 -26.36
N ARG A 215 1.80 8.26 -25.48
CA ARG A 215 1.05 7.03 -25.82
C ARG A 215 -0.37 7.07 -25.30
N THR A 216 -1.33 6.55 -26.06
CA THR A 216 -2.75 6.46 -25.68
C THR A 216 -2.99 5.21 -24.84
N ILE A 217 -3.76 5.34 -23.76
CA ILE A 217 -4.20 4.25 -22.89
C ILE A 217 -5.44 3.60 -23.53
N ALA A 218 -5.44 2.27 -23.64
CA ALA A 218 -6.53 1.52 -24.22
C ALA A 218 -7.84 1.70 -23.40
N PRO A 219 -9.01 1.91 -24.04
CA PRO A 219 -10.30 2.08 -23.34
C PRO A 219 -10.63 0.91 -22.39
N ARG A 220 -10.26 -0.31 -22.76
CA ARG A 220 -10.43 -1.50 -21.90
C ARG A 220 -9.67 -1.38 -20.56
N SER A 221 -8.48 -0.77 -20.56
CA SER A 221 -7.72 -0.53 -19.35
C SER A 221 -8.38 0.48 -18.43
N ILE A 222 -9.02 1.51 -19.00
CA ILE A 222 -9.78 2.51 -18.25
C ILE A 222 -11.02 1.85 -17.61
N MET A 223 -11.77 1.05 -18.38
CA MET A 223 -12.93 0.34 -17.86
C MET A 223 -12.55 -0.62 -16.72
N ASN A 224 -11.48 -1.39 -16.88
CA ASN A 224 -10.96 -2.25 -15.82
C ASN A 224 -10.56 -1.44 -14.57
N ALA A 225 -9.96 -0.26 -14.75
CA ALA A 225 -9.55 0.59 -13.63
C ALA A 225 -10.76 1.12 -12.84
N VAL A 226 -11.81 1.55 -13.55
CA VAL A 226 -13.09 1.99 -12.93
C VAL A 226 -13.76 0.82 -12.20
N THR A 227 -13.82 -0.36 -12.81
CA THR A 227 -14.40 -1.55 -12.20
C THR A 227 -13.67 -1.93 -10.89
N LEU A 228 -12.33 -1.88 -10.90
CA LEU A 228 -11.54 -2.18 -9.70
C LEU A 228 -11.75 -1.15 -8.58
N LEU A 229 -11.82 0.14 -8.92
CA LEU A 229 -12.11 1.20 -7.95
C LEU A 229 -13.48 1.00 -7.30
N MET A 230 -14.52 0.79 -8.11
CA MET A 230 -15.89 0.61 -7.62
C MET A 230 -16.02 -0.66 -6.77
N ALA A 231 -15.54 -1.78 -7.27
CA ALA A 231 -15.64 -3.05 -6.56
C ALA A 231 -14.84 -3.06 -5.26
N GLY A 232 -13.61 -2.52 -5.26
CA GLY A 232 -12.78 -2.40 -4.06
C GLY A 232 -13.37 -1.42 -3.04
N GLY A 233 -13.87 -0.26 -3.50
CA GLY A 233 -14.52 0.73 -2.64
C GLY A 233 -15.79 0.20 -1.97
N VAL A 234 -16.66 -0.47 -2.74
CA VAL A 234 -17.87 -1.11 -2.20
C VAL A 234 -17.49 -2.19 -1.19
N LEU A 235 -16.49 -3.01 -1.47
CA LEU A 235 -16.04 -4.05 -0.55
C LEU A 235 -15.53 -3.46 0.78
N CYS A 236 -14.72 -2.41 0.73
CA CYS A 236 -14.23 -1.73 1.93
C CYS A 236 -15.37 -1.11 2.73
N LEU A 237 -16.32 -0.46 2.06
CA LEU A 237 -17.47 0.16 2.72
C LEU A 237 -18.38 -0.88 3.39
N VAL A 238 -18.72 -1.97 2.68
CA VAL A 238 -19.55 -3.05 3.20
C VAL A 238 -18.85 -3.75 4.38
N GLY A 239 -17.54 -4.02 4.25
CA GLY A 239 -16.75 -4.59 5.34
C GLY A 239 -16.71 -3.70 6.57
N ALA A 240 -16.48 -2.39 6.41
CA ALA A 240 -16.48 -1.43 7.50
C ALA A 240 -17.86 -1.33 8.19
N CYS A 241 -18.95 -1.28 7.42
CA CYS A 241 -20.31 -1.28 7.97
C CYS A 241 -20.63 -2.57 8.74
N ALA A 242 -20.21 -3.73 8.22
CA ALA A 242 -20.43 -5.00 8.88
C ALA A 242 -19.67 -5.08 10.21
N ILE A 243 -18.40 -4.67 10.25
CA ILE A 243 -17.59 -4.62 11.48
C ILE A 243 -18.20 -3.62 12.48
N ALA A 244 -18.56 -2.42 12.04
CA ALA A 244 -19.17 -1.41 12.91
C ALA A 244 -20.52 -1.88 13.51
N GLY A 245 -21.29 -2.69 12.77
CA GLY A 245 -22.54 -3.27 13.27
C GLY A 245 -22.35 -4.42 14.26
N ILE A 246 -21.18 -5.05 14.29
CA ILE A 246 -20.85 -6.16 15.19
C ILE A 246 -20.15 -5.65 16.45
N GLU A 247 -19.19 -4.70 16.33
CA GLU A 247 -18.25 -4.36 17.39
C GLU A 247 -18.63 -3.10 18.20
N ASP A 248 -19.72 -2.40 17.86
CA ASP A 248 -20.10 -1.11 18.48
C ASP A 248 -18.94 -0.10 18.54
N ALA A 249 -18.06 -0.15 17.51
CA ALA A 249 -16.87 0.69 17.41
C ALA A 249 -17.11 1.87 16.45
N PRO A 250 -16.38 3.00 16.61
CA PRO A 250 -16.49 4.16 15.72
C PRO A 250 -16.25 3.79 14.26
N PHE A 251 -17.12 4.22 13.35
CA PHE A 251 -17.06 3.85 11.93
C PHE A 251 -15.70 4.14 11.27
N HIS A 252 -15.03 5.25 11.65
CA HIS A 252 -13.72 5.58 11.08
C HIS A 252 -12.63 4.55 11.42
N GLN A 253 -12.66 3.96 12.62
CA GLN A 253 -11.75 2.87 12.99
C GLN A 253 -12.07 1.60 12.21
N CYS A 254 -13.36 1.23 12.11
CA CYS A 254 -13.79 0.09 11.31
C CYS A 254 -13.42 0.23 9.83
N LEU A 255 -13.53 1.45 9.29
CA LEU A 255 -13.12 1.74 7.92
C LEU A 255 -11.60 1.63 7.74
N PHE A 256 -10.82 2.11 8.69
CA PHE A 256 -9.37 1.99 8.67
C PHE A 256 -8.93 0.52 8.66
N GLU A 257 -9.49 -0.32 9.55
CA GLU A 257 -9.20 -1.76 9.59
C GLU A 257 -9.63 -2.47 8.30
N ALA A 258 -10.83 -2.16 7.79
CA ALA A 258 -11.33 -2.72 6.54
C ALA A 258 -10.44 -2.38 5.35
N VAL A 259 -10.03 -1.12 5.24
CA VAL A 259 -9.12 -0.67 4.17
C VAL A 259 -7.73 -1.27 4.33
N SER A 260 -7.19 -1.34 5.55
CA SER A 260 -5.92 -1.99 5.87
C SER A 260 -5.95 -3.47 5.48
N ALA A 261 -7.02 -4.18 5.80
CA ALA A 261 -7.21 -5.58 5.42
C ALA A 261 -7.29 -5.75 3.90
N PHE A 262 -8.14 -4.97 3.22
CA PHE A 262 -8.26 -5.01 1.75
C PHE A 262 -6.95 -4.63 1.05
N GLY A 263 -6.27 -3.60 1.53
CA GLY A 263 -4.95 -3.18 1.04
C GLY A 263 -3.87 -4.21 1.32
N THR A 264 -4.11 -5.17 2.22
CA THR A 264 -3.10 -6.09 2.78
C THR A 264 -1.93 -5.33 3.39
N VAL A 265 -2.24 -4.23 4.11
CA VAL A 265 -1.24 -3.35 4.72
C VAL A 265 -0.77 -3.92 6.05
N GLY A 266 -1.71 -4.25 6.94
CA GLY A 266 -1.39 -4.85 8.23
C GLY A 266 -1.28 -3.86 9.39
N VAL A 267 -1.55 -2.56 9.16
CA VAL A 267 -1.59 -1.55 10.23
C VAL A 267 -2.97 -1.45 10.85
N SER A 268 -3.03 -1.11 12.12
CA SER A 268 -4.25 -0.98 12.92
C SER A 268 -4.24 0.30 13.75
N MET A 269 -5.42 0.84 14.02
CA MET A 269 -5.61 1.91 15.00
C MET A 269 -5.86 1.36 16.43
N GLY A 270 -5.46 0.10 16.69
CA GLY A 270 -5.66 -0.55 17.98
C GLY A 270 -6.99 -1.30 18.12
N LEU A 271 -7.84 -1.35 17.09
CA LEU A 271 -9.10 -2.07 17.11
C LEU A 271 -8.93 -3.58 16.90
N THR A 272 -7.98 -4.00 16.05
CA THR A 272 -7.77 -5.42 15.69
C THR A 272 -7.66 -6.38 16.89
N PRO A 273 -6.92 -6.07 17.98
CA PRO A 273 -6.80 -6.97 19.13
C PRO A 273 -8.12 -7.21 19.90
N THR A 274 -9.09 -6.33 19.78
CA THR A 274 -10.36 -6.38 20.51
C THR A 274 -11.50 -6.97 19.70
N LEU A 275 -11.28 -7.27 18.40
CA LEU A 275 -12.30 -7.76 17.48
C LEU A 275 -12.82 -9.16 17.85
N SER A 276 -14.11 -9.35 17.68
CA SER A 276 -14.76 -10.67 17.75
C SER A 276 -14.30 -11.60 16.62
N ALA A 277 -14.50 -12.90 16.81
CA ALA A 277 -14.18 -13.90 15.78
C ALA A 277 -14.95 -13.65 14.46
N ALA A 278 -16.17 -13.10 14.52
CA ALA A 278 -16.95 -12.78 13.32
C ALA A 278 -16.29 -11.66 12.50
N SER A 279 -15.87 -10.58 13.14
CA SER A 279 -15.16 -9.48 12.50
C SER A 279 -13.78 -9.91 11.97
N CYS A 280 -13.06 -10.76 12.68
CA CYS A 280 -11.81 -11.36 12.20
C CYS A 280 -12.03 -12.15 10.90
N VAL A 281 -13.09 -12.94 10.78
CA VAL A 281 -13.41 -13.67 9.54
C VAL A 281 -13.69 -12.70 8.38
N ILE A 282 -14.41 -11.60 8.63
CA ILE A 282 -14.63 -10.56 7.60
C ILE A 282 -13.30 -10.01 7.11
N LEU A 283 -12.38 -9.62 8.02
CA LEU A 283 -11.06 -9.12 7.67
C LEU A 283 -10.24 -10.14 6.87
N ILE A 284 -10.25 -11.43 7.26
CA ILE A 284 -9.56 -12.51 6.54
C ILE A 284 -10.07 -12.62 5.09
N VAL A 285 -11.39 -12.59 4.90
CA VAL A 285 -12.00 -12.61 3.55
C VAL A 285 -11.57 -11.39 2.75
N MET A 286 -11.55 -10.20 3.36
CA MET A 286 -11.11 -8.97 2.70
C MET A 286 -9.62 -9.00 2.32
N MET A 287 -8.75 -9.51 3.21
CA MET A 287 -7.31 -9.72 2.93
C MET A 287 -7.13 -10.63 1.71
N TYR A 288 -7.85 -11.76 1.69
CA TYR A 288 -7.77 -12.70 0.56
C TYR A 288 -8.23 -12.06 -0.75
N MET A 289 -9.36 -11.33 -0.74
CA MET A 289 -9.88 -10.64 -1.93
C MET A 289 -8.93 -9.53 -2.41
N GLY A 290 -8.33 -8.79 -1.51
CA GLY A 290 -7.34 -7.74 -1.82
C GLY A 290 -6.05 -8.31 -2.41
N ARG A 291 -5.62 -9.48 -1.97
CA ARG A 291 -4.38 -10.13 -2.45
C ARG A 291 -4.55 -10.79 -3.80
N VAL A 292 -5.60 -11.59 -3.99
CA VAL A 292 -5.90 -12.27 -5.28
C VAL A 292 -6.30 -11.27 -6.35
N GLY A 293 -6.90 -10.17 -5.95
CA GLY A 293 -7.42 -9.12 -6.80
C GLY A 293 -8.90 -9.32 -7.14
N VAL A 294 -9.70 -8.31 -6.87
CA VAL A 294 -11.17 -8.32 -7.05
C VAL A 294 -11.57 -8.65 -8.49
N LEU A 295 -10.81 -8.15 -9.48
CA LEU A 295 -11.08 -8.43 -10.89
C LEU A 295 -10.88 -9.91 -11.22
N THR A 296 -9.82 -10.54 -10.69
CA THR A 296 -9.52 -11.96 -10.91
C THR A 296 -10.64 -12.83 -10.34
N LEU A 297 -11.09 -12.53 -9.12
CA LEU A 297 -12.22 -13.22 -8.49
C LEU A 297 -13.52 -12.97 -9.24
N GLY A 298 -13.78 -11.71 -9.66
CA GLY A 298 -14.96 -11.37 -10.45
C GLY A 298 -15.01 -12.15 -11.77
N VAL A 299 -13.88 -12.22 -12.48
CA VAL A 299 -13.75 -13.01 -13.71
C VAL A 299 -13.99 -14.51 -13.42
N ALA A 300 -13.40 -15.05 -12.38
CA ALA A 300 -13.56 -16.47 -12.02
C ALA A 300 -15.01 -16.84 -11.68
N VAL A 301 -15.74 -15.96 -10.99
CA VAL A 301 -17.11 -16.20 -10.53
C VAL A 301 -18.13 -15.89 -11.64
N PHE A 302 -17.97 -14.76 -12.37
CA PHE A 302 -18.97 -14.25 -13.29
C PHE A 302 -18.73 -14.60 -14.77
N MET A 303 -17.48 -14.90 -15.18
CA MET A 303 -17.18 -15.31 -16.56
C MET A 303 -17.31 -16.84 -16.74
N ARG A 304 -18.47 -17.40 -16.51
CA ARG A 304 -18.87 -18.62 -17.24
C ARG A 304 -18.96 -18.24 -18.71
N ARG A 305 -18.14 -18.92 -19.57
CA ARG A 305 -18.11 -18.85 -21.05
C ARG A 305 -19.25 -17.97 -21.65
N ARG A 306 -19.07 -16.65 -21.67
CA ARG A 306 -19.94 -15.81 -22.49
C ARG A 306 -19.37 -15.81 -23.89
N GLU A 307 -20.09 -16.40 -24.83
CA GLU A 307 -19.85 -16.16 -26.24
C GLU A 307 -19.88 -14.63 -26.47
N PRO A 308 -19.00 -14.09 -27.32
CA PRO A 308 -19.08 -12.66 -27.66
C PRO A 308 -20.49 -12.33 -28.14
N PRO A 309 -21.05 -11.18 -27.76
CA PRO A 309 -22.40 -10.83 -28.17
C PRO A 309 -22.48 -10.81 -29.69
N ARG A 310 -23.41 -11.58 -30.25
CA ARG A 310 -23.65 -11.69 -31.70
C ARG A 310 -24.22 -10.41 -32.32
N LEU A 311 -24.75 -9.50 -31.46
CA LEU A 311 -25.36 -8.26 -31.85
C LEU A 311 -24.67 -7.10 -31.13
N LYS A 312 -24.29 -6.05 -31.86
CA LYS A 312 -23.89 -4.76 -31.30
C LYS A 312 -25.12 -3.86 -31.31
N TYR A 313 -25.56 -3.42 -30.14
CA TYR A 313 -26.66 -2.44 -30.03
C TYR A 313 -26.18 -1.07 -30.50
N PRO A 314 -27.07 -0.23 -31.06
CA PRO A 314 -26.77 1.17 -31.40
C PRO A 314 -26.31 1.94 -30.16
N ASP A 315 -25.38 2.85 -30.35
CA ASP A 315 -24.93 3.76 -29.29
C ASP A 315 -26.06 4.76 -28.99
N ALA A 316 -26.32 5.03 -27.72
CA ALA A 316 -27.28 6.03 -27.26
C ALA A 316 -26.59 6.94 -26.22
N ASP A 317 -26.87 8.23 -26.31
CA ASP A 317 -26.38 9.22 -25.37
C ASP A 317 -27.18 9.16 -24.06
N VAL A 318 -26.46 9.10 -22.93
CA VAL A 318 -27.03 9.20 -21.59
C VAL A 318 -26.50 10.48 -20.96
N PHE A 319 -27.42 11.31 -20.46
CA PHE A 319 -27.03 12.53 -19.74
C PHE A 319 -26.35 12.15 -18.41
N ILE A 320 -25.07 12.47 -18.30
CA ILE A 320 -24.29 12.35 -17.09
C ILE A 320 -24.09 13.77 -16.58
N GLY A 321 -24.60 14.10 -15.37
CA GLY A 321 -24.73 15.43 -14.79
C GLY A 321 -23.48 16.28 -14.77
#